data_df0d41a28394b6e26bcd0f88300cae3b
#
_entry.id   df0d41a28394b6e26bcd0f88300cae3b
#
_cell.length_a   1.000
_cell.length_b   1.000
_cell.length_c   1.000
_cell.angle_alpha   90.00
_cell.angle_beta   90.00
_cell.angle_gamma   90.00
#
_symmetry.space_group_name_H-M   'P 1'
#
loop_
_entity.id
_entity.type
_entity.pdbx_description
1 polymer ?
#
loop_
_entity_poly.entity_id
_entity_poly.type
_entity_poly.pdbx_seq_one_letter_code
_entity_poly.pdbx_strand_id
1 'polypeptide(L)'
;TEIASSNAELNEVIVQRDMLLRNLRLQLQEASRHIEVGTENLQLAEDRAELAKRYIDIQEVGFRYGEISLSELLTARKHSFEAIYSLKRQRIVLNREIALYNQVAGVLP
;
A
#
# COMPACT_ATOMS: atom_id res chain seq x y z
N THR A 1 15.60 -34.49 -37.55
CA THR A 1 14.35 -34.83 -38.21
C THR A 1 13.25 -33.83 -37.87
N GLU A 2 12.21 -33.76 -38.67
CA GLU A 2 11.10 -32.85 -38.46
C GLU A 2 10.35 -33.16 -37.14
N ILE A 3 10.16 -34.43 -36.80
CA ILE A 3 9.50 -34.85 -35.58
C ILE A 3 10.32 -34.45 -34.36
N ALA A 4 11.63 -34.65 -34.37
CA ALA A 4 12.50 -34.24 -33.26
C ALA A 4 12.55 -32.72 -33.08
N SER A 5 12.57 -31.99 -34.20
CA SER A 5 12.52 -30.52 -34.19
C SER A 5 11.21 -30.00 -33.65
N SER A 6 10.06 -30.57 -34.07
CA SER A 6 8.74 -30.20 -33.56
C SER A 6 8.57 -30.49 -32.07
N ASN A 7 9.11 -31.65 -31.60
CA ASN A 7 9.08 -32.00 -30.18
C ASN A 7 9.95 -31.05 -29.34
N ALA A 8 11.11 -30.62 -29.86
CA ALA A 8 11.97 -29.64 -29.19
C ALA A 8 11.29 -28.30 -29.08
N GLU A 9 10.63 -27.83 -30.14
CA GLU A 9 9.87 -26.58 -30.13
C GLU A 9 8.70 -26.64 -29.14
N LEU A 10 7.95 -27.75 -29.11
CA LEU A 10 6.85 -27.94 -28.17
C LEU A 10 7.34 -27.92 -26.72
N ASN A 11 8.44 -28.63 -26.43
CA ASN A 11 9.05 -28.63 -25.11
C ASN A 11 9.49 -27.25 -24.67
N GLU A 12 10.07 -26.45 -25.60
CA GLU A 12 10.45 -25.07 -25.30
C GLU A 12 9.25 -24.21 -24.95
N VAL A 13 8.14 -24.34 -25.68
CA VAL A 13 6.89 -23.61 -25.38
C VAL A 13 6.34 -23.99 -24.02
N ILE A 14 6.35 -25.28 -23.67
CA ILE A 14 5.89 -25.77 -22.36
C ILE A 14 6.76 -25.21 -21.25
N VAL A 15 8.08 -25.21 -21.39
CA VAL A 15 9.01 -24.64 -20.41
C VAL A 15 8.76 -23.14 -20.22
N GLN A 16 8.61 -22.39 -21.33
CA GLN A 16 8.33 -20.95 -21.27
C GLN A 16 7.00 -20.66 -20.57
N ARG A 17 5.96 -21.45 -20.86
CA ARG A 17 4.67 -21.34 -20.19
C ARG A 17 4.78 -21.60 -18.69
N ASP A 18 5.49 -22.65 -18.29
CA ASP A 18 5.68 -23.01 -16.88
C ASP A 18 6.45 -21.92 -16.14
N MET A 19 7.47 -21.35 -16.76
CA MET A 19 8.22 -20.22 -16.21
C MET A 19 7.34 -18.98 -16.03
N LEU A 20 6.51 -18.67 -17.02
CA LEU A 20 5.59 -17.54 -16.95
C LEU A 20 4.57 -17.72 -15.83
N LEU A 21 3.96 -18.89 -15.72
CA LEU A 21 3.00 -19.19 -14.65
C LEU A 21 3.63 -19.11 -13.27
N ARG A 22 4.85 -19.63 -13.12
CA ARG A 22 5.61 -19.54 -11.87
C ARG A 22 5.87 -18.07 -11.50
N ASN A 23 6.27 -17.27 -12.47
CA ASN A 23 6.54 -15.85 -12.28
C ASN A 23 5.28 -15.09 -11.84
N LEU A 24 4.14 -15.35 -12.49
CA LEU A 24 2.86 -14.75 -12.13
C LEU A 24 2.42 -15.15 -10.72
N ARG A 25 2.63 -16.41 -10.32
CA ARG A 25 2.31 -16.87 -8.96
C ARG A 25 3.19 -16.19 -7.91
N LEU A 26 4.47 -15.98 -8.19
CA LEU A 26 5.38 -15.25 -7.31
C LEU A 26 4.96 -13.78 -7.18
N GLN A 27 4.58 -13.15 -8.29
CA GLN A 27 4.05 -11.78 -8.27
C GLN A 27 2.77 -11.68 -7.45
N LEU A 28 1.89 -12.69 -7.55
CA LEU A 28 0.66 -12.74 -6.77
C LEU A 28 0.93 -12.86 -5.28
N GLN A 29 1.86 -13.72 -4.88
CA GLN A 29 2.28 -13.87 -3.48
C GLN A 29 2.87 -12.56 -2.94
N GLU A 30 3.71 -11.91 -3.72
CA GLU A 30 4.31 -10.64 -3.35
C GLU A 30 3.27 -9.54 -3.19
N ALA A 31 2.33 -9.45 -4.14
CA ALA A 31 1.22 -8.50 -4.07
C ALA A 31 0.33 -8.76 -2.86
N SER A 32 0.04 -10.02 -2.54
CA SER A 32 -0.72 -10.41 -1.35
C SER A 32 -0.04 -9.96 -0.06
N ARG A 33 1.28 -10.12 0.02
CA ARG A 33 2.05 -9.66 1.17
C ARG A 33 2.05 -8.15 1.28
N HIS A 34 2.16 -7.43 0.17
CA HIS A 34 2.07 -5.96 0.15
C HIS A 34 0.72 -5.47 0.63
N ILE A 35 -0.37 -6.16 0.29
CA ILE A 35 -1.72 -5.84 0.78
C ILE A 35 -1.80 -6.03 2.29
N GLU A 36 -1.26 -7.12 2.81
CA GLU A 36 -1.24 -7.40 4.25
C GLU A 36 -0.50 -6.30 5.01
N VAL A 37 0.72 -5.97 4.59
CA VAL A 37 1.52 -4.89 5.18
C VAL A 37 0.83 -3.54 5.01
N GLY A 38 0.27 -3.27 3.84
CA GLY A 38 -0.46 -2.03 3.54
C GLY A 38 -1.70 -1.86 4.40
N THR A 39 -2.41 -2.95 4.69
CA THR A 39 -3.59 -2.93 5.59
C THR A 39 -3.18 -2.58 7.02
N GLU A 40 -2.09 -3.16 7.51
CA GLU A 40 -1.55 -2.84 8.83
C GLU A 40 -1.08 -1.38 8.91
N ASN A 41 -0.38 -0.91 7.88
CA ASN A 41 0.08 0.48 7.79
C ASN A 41 -1.09 1.46 7.73
N LEU A 42 -2.15 1.11 7.01
CA LEU A 42 -3.36 1.94 6.94
C LEU A 42 -4.02 2.06 8.31
N GLN A 43 -4.15 0.96 9.04
CA GLN A 43 -4.74 0.98 10.39
C GLN A 43 -3.91 1.87 11.33
N LEU A 44 -2.60 1.76 11.27
CA LEU A 44 -1.71 2.60 12.07
C LEU A 44 -1.86 4.08 11.69
N ALA A 45 -1.97 4.39 10.41
CA ALA A 45 -2.17 5.76 9.92
C ALA A 45 -3.54 6.31 10.35
N GLU A 46 -4.59 5.50 10.36
CA GLU A 46 -5.91 5.88 10.87
C GLU A 46 -5.87 6.23 12.35
N ASP A 47 -5.20 5.41 13.16
CA ASP A 47 -5.05 5.65 14.59
C ASP A 47 -4.26 6.93 14.86
N ARG A 48 -3.19 7.15 14.12
CA ARG A 48 -2.39 8.39 14.22
C ARG A 48 -3.17 9.63 13.83
N ALA A 49 -3.97 9.55 12.77
CA ALA A 49 -4.80 10.67 12.33
C ALA A 49 -5.87 11.01 13.37
N GLU A 50 -6.48 10.02 13.99
CA GLU A 50 -7.45 10.23 15.06
C GLU A 50 -6.81 10.90 16.28
N LEU A 51 -5.66 10.41 16.71
CA LEU A 51 -4.90 11.02 17.81
C LEU A 51 -4.48 12.46 17.46
N ALA A 52 -4.06 12.71 16.24
CA ALA A 52 -3.68 14.05 15.78
C ALA A 52 -4.85 15.02 15.84
N LYS A 53 -6.06 14.59 15.47
CA LYS A 53 -7.27 15.41 15.56
C LYS A 53 -7.59 15.77 17.01
N ARG A 54 -7.50 14.82 17.91
CA ARG A 54 -7.72 15.07 19.34
C ARG A 54 -6.67 16.01 19.90
N TYR A 55 -5.42 15.82 19.53
CA TYR A 55 -4.32 16.65 19.96
C TYR A 55 -4.49 18.10 19.52
N ILE A 56 -4.85 18.34 18.26
CA ILE A 56 -5.03 19.70 17.75
C ILE A 56 -6.20 20.41 18.43
N ASP A 57 -7.28 19.69 18.73
CA ASP A 57 -8.42 20.27 19.47
C ASP A 57 -8.00 20.74 20.87
N ILE A 58 -7.19 19.94 21.57
CA ILE A 58 -6.65 20.30 22.88
C ILE A 58 -5.73 21.53 22.76
N GLN A 59 -4.88 21.58 21.77
CA GLN A 59 -3.94 22.69 21.55
C GLN A 59 -4.68 23.98 21.19
N GLU A 60 -5.75 23.90 20.40
CA GLU A 60 -6.57 25.08 20.07
C GLU A 60 -7.27 25.64 21.32
N VAL A 61 -7.75 24.79 22.20
CA VAL A 61 -8.32 25.21 23.49
C VAL A 61 -7.24 25.88 24.35
N GLY A 62 -6.04 25.25 24.45
CA GLY A 62 -4.92 25.81 25.19
C GLY A 62 -4.49 27.19 24.67
N PHE A 63 -4.47 27.37 23.36
CA PHE A 63 -4.15 28.65 22.74
C PHE A 63 -5.20 29.71 23.11
N ARG A 64 -6.48 29.38 23.04
CA ARG A 64 -7.55 30.32 23.40
C ARG A 64 -7.46 30.82 24.84
N TYR A 65 -7.00 29.98 25.75
CA TYR A 65 -6.83 30.32 27.17
C TYR A 65 -5.43 30.85 27.51
N GLY A 66 -4.58 31.04 26.52
CA GLY A 66 -3.24 31.59 26.70
C GLY A 66 -2.22 30.61 27.29
N GLU A 67 -2.52 29.32 27.29
CA GLU A 67 -1.65 28.28 27.87
C GLU A 67 -0.50 27.90 26.94
N ILE A 68 -0.68 28.06 25.63
CA ILE A 68 0.35 27.80 24.62
C ILE A 68 0.51 29.00 23.70
N SER A 69 1.69 29.11 23.09
CA SER A 69 2.00 30.16 22.11
C SER A 69 1.40 29.86 20.74
N LEU A 70 1.32 30.90 19.90
CA LEU A 70 0.92 30.73 18.51
C LEU A 70 1.88 29.79 17.77
N SER A 71 3.19 29.89 18.05
CA SER A 71 4.19 29.02 17.45
C SER A 71 3.94 27.54 17.79
N GLU A 72 3.60 27.25 19.03
CA GLU A 72 3.24 25.88 19.46
C GLU A 72 1.97 25.38 18.76
N LEU A 73 0.95 26.23 18.64
CA LEU A 73 -0.28 25.89 17.91
C LEU A 73 -0.01 25.59 16.44
N LEU A 74 0.78 26.42 15.77
CA LEU A 74 1.13 26.22 14.37
C LEU A 74 1.92 24.91 14.16
N THR A 75 2.82 24.59 15.08
CA THR A 75 3.54 23.31 15.06
C THR A 75 2.57 22.13 15.22
N ALA A 76 1.63 22.22 16.13
CA ALA A 76 0.59 21.21 16.32
C ALA A 76 -0.26 21.02 15.07
N ARG A 77 -0.68 22.10 14.42
CA ARG A 77 -1.42 22.04 13.15
C ARG A 77 -0.62 21.36 12.05
N LYS A 78 0.67 21.70 11.95
CA LYS A 78 1.56 21.05 10.97
C LYS A 78 1.60 19.54 11.17
N HIS A 79 1.79 19.06 12.40
CA HIS A 79 1.80 17.65 12.72
C HIS A 79 0.45 16.98 12.41
N SER A 80 -0.66 17.66 12.69
CA SER A 80 -1.99 17.17 12.36
C SER A 80 -2.18 17.01 10.84
N PHE A 81 -1.76 17.99 10.05
CA PHE A 81 -1.81 17.89 8.58
C PHE A 81 -0.95 16.75 8.05
N GLU A 82 0.24 16.56 8.60
CA GLU A 82 1.14 15.47 8.21
C GLU A 82 0.50 14.10 8.47
N ALA A 83 -0.15 13.92 9.62
CA ALA A 83 -0.84 12.68 9.97
C ALA A 83 -2.02 12.41 9.04
N ILE A 84 -2.84 13.42 8.74
CA ILE A 84 -3.97 13.29 7.82
C ILE A 84 -3.49 13.00 6.39
N TYR A 85 -2.44 13.67 5.97
CA TYR A 85 -1.85 13.45 4.65
C TYR A 85 -1.27 12.05 4.51
N SER A 86 -0.60 11.56 5.56
CA SER A 86 -0.07 10.18 5.61
C SER A 86 -1.21 9.17 5.49
N LEU A 87 -2.34 9.38 6.16
CA LEU A 87 -3.51 8.51 6.04
C LEU A 87 -4.01 8.43 4.60
N LYS A 88 -4.16 9.57 3.94
CA LYS A 88 -4.60 9.62 2.54
C LYS A 88 -3.62 8.90 1.62
N ARG A 89 -2.34 9.07 1.85
CA ARG A 89 -1.28 8.40 1.07
C ARG A 89 -1.35 6.89 1.25
N GLN A 90 -1.52 6.41 2.47
CA GLN A 90 -1.61 4.97 2.76
C GLN A 90 -2.84 4.34 2.10
N ARG A 91 -3.96 5.05 2.04
CA ARG A 91 -5.14 4.57 1.32
C ARG A 91 -4.89 4.42 -0.18
N ILE A 92 -4.22 5.40 -0.78
CA ILE A 92 -3.87 5.37 -2.21
C ILE A 92 -2.93 4.20 -2.49
N VAL A 93 -1.91 4.01 -1.67
CA VAL A 93 -0.95 2.91 -1.81
C VAL A 93 -1.65 1.56 -1.72
N LEU A 94 -2.51 1.37 -0.71
CA LEU A 94 -3.24 0.12 -0.53
C LEU A 94 -4.18 -0.17 -1.72
N ASN A 95 -4.91 0.84 -2.19
CA ASN A 95 -5.80 0.69 -3.34
C ASN A 95 -5.01 0.29 -4.61
N ARG A 96 -3.82 0.85 -4.78
CA ARG A 96 -2.93 0.49 -5.88
C ARG A 96 -2.46 -0.96 -5.77
N GLU A 97 -2.09 -1.42 -4.58
CA GLU A 97 -1.68 -2.81 -4.34
C GLU A 97 -2.82 -3.79 -4.60
N ILE A 98 -4.03 -3.45 -4.19
CA ILE A 98 -5.23 -4.27 -4.46
C ILE A 98 -5.50 -4.36 -5.97
N ALA A 99 -5.40 -3.24 -6.68
CA ALA A 99 -5.57 -3.21 -8.14
C ALA A 99 -4.53 -4.09 -8.84
N LEU A 100 -3.28 -4.02 -8.41
CA LEU A 100 -2.21 -4.86 -8.94
C LEU A 100 -2.45 -6.35 -8.68
N TYR A 101 -2.86 -6.69 -7.47
CA TYR A 101 -3.23 -8.07 -7.12
C TYR A 101 -4.34 -8.59 -8.03
N ASN A 102 -5.41 -7.81 -8.22
CA ASN A 102 -6.53 -8.21 -9.06
C ASN A 102 -6.13 -8.36 -10.53
N GLN A 103 -5.23 -7.53 -11.01
CA GLN A 103 -4.70 -7.61 -12.37
C GLN A 103 -3.91 -8.90 -12.58
N VAL A 104 -3.03 -9.24 -11.67
CA VAL A 104 -2.22 -10.47 -11.75
C VAL A 104 -3.10 -11.71 -11.58
N ALA A 105 -4.01 -11.70 -10.60
CA ALA A 105 -4.93 -12.81 -10.35
C ALA A 105 -5.85 -13.07 -11.55
N GLY A 106 -6.26 -12.03 -12.26
CA GLY A 106 -7.12 -12.15 -13.44
C GLY A 106 -6.45 -12.78 -14.65
N VAL A 107 -5.12 -12.81 -14.69
CA VAL A 107 -4.34 -13.42 -15.78
C VAL A 107 -4.10 -14.92 -15.52
N LEU A 108 -4.07 -15.33 -14.26
CA LEU A 108 -3.84 -16.73 -13.90
C LEU A 108 -5.06 -17.60 -14.22
N PRO A 109 -4.83 -18.82 -14.78
CA PRO A 109 -5.91 -19.76 -15.05
C PRO A 109 -6.56 -20.30 -13.79
#